data_5d784c76b8deeaf4fe928450d2670cf9
#
_entry.id   5d784c76b8deeaf4fe928450d2670cf9
#
_cell.length_a   1.000
_cell.length_b   1.000
_cell.length_c   1.000
_cell.angle_alpha   90.00
_cell.angle_beta   90.00
_cell.angle_gamma   90.00
#
_symmetry.space_group_name_H-M   'P 1'
#
loop_
_entity.id
_entity.type
_entity.pdbx_description
1 polymer ?
#
loop_
_entity_poly.entity_id
_entity_poly.type
_entity_poly.pdbx_seq_one_letter_code
_entity_poly.pdbx_strand_id
1 'polypeptide(L)'
;MNNNPVVVLGCGLVGSAIVKDFALVENRHVVAVDISRENLDALPESDRITVRLEDVSQPGKVAELVADAALVICAVPGFMGYETLRKIIEAGKDHMMAFEPSEF
;
A
#
# COMPACT_ATOMS: atom_id res chain seq x y z
N MET A 1 19.42 -7.07 9.90
CA MET A 1 18.21 -6.26 10.04
C MET A 1 17.54 -6.11 8.69
N ASN A 2 16.23 -6.28 8.66
CA ASN A 2 15.47 -6.18 7.43
C ASN A 2 15.18 -4.73 7.07
N ASN A 3 15.72 -4.25 5.93
CA ASN A 3 15.49 -2.89 5.45
C ASN A 3 14.41 -2.83 4.38
N ASN A 4 13.69 -3.93 4.18
CA ASN A 4 12.63 -3.97 3.18
C ASN A 4 11.46 -3.08 3.61
N PRO A 5 10.78 -2.44 2.67
CA PRO A 5 9.75 -1.48 3.00
C PRO A 5 8.41 -2.13 3.38
N VAL A 6 7.58 -1.34 4.03
CA VAL A 6 6.15 -1.62 4.12
C VAL A 6 5.51 -1.08 2.85
N VAL A 7 4.75 -1.90 2.16
CA VAL A 7 4.04 -1.48 0.94
C VAL A 7 2.56 -1.30 1.28
N VAL A 8 2.04 -0.11 1.03
CA VAL A 8 0.63 0.20 1.26
C VAL A 8 -0.07 0.33 -0.09
N LEU A 9 -0.98 -0.57 -0.37
CA LEU A 9 -1.76 -0.57 -1.60
C LEU A 9 -3.08 0.13 -1.34
N GLY A 10 -3.24 1.32 -1.90
CA GLY A 10 -4.40 2.16 -1.68
C GLY A 10 -4.12 3.22 -0.62
N CYS A 11 -4.20 4.50 -1.01
CA CYS A 11 -3.84 5.64 -0.15
C CYS A 11 -4.99 6.63 -0.01
N GLY A 12 -6.21 6.12 0.13
CA GLY A 12 -7.37 6.93 0.47
C GLY A 12 -7.30 7.34 1.94
N LEU A 13 -8.44 7.49 2.58
CA LEU A 13 -8.48 7.98 3.96
C LEU A 13 -7.73 7.07 4.93
N VAL A 14 -8.01 5.76 4.88
CA VAL A 14 -7.40 4.80 5.79
C VAL A 14 -5.95 4.52 5.40
N GLY A 15 -5.71 4.25 4.11
CA GLY A 15 -4.37 3.93 3.64
C GLY A 15 -3.38 5.06 3.88
N SER A 16 -3.78 6.30 3.66
CA SER A 16 -2.89 7.45 3.90
C SER A 16 -2.54 7.60 5.37
N ALA A 17 -3.49 7.34 6.27
CA ALA A 17 -3.22 7.38 7.70
C ALA A 17 -2.20 6.31 8.10
N ILE A 18 -2.29 5.13 7.50
CA ILE A 18 -1.35 4.03 7.76
C ILE A 18 0.05 4.39 7.24
N VAL A 19 0.13 4.99 6.04
CA VAL A 19 1.41 5.44 5.49
C VAL A 19 2.10 6.40 6.46
N LYS A 20 1.35 7.39 6.95
CA LYS A 20 1.90 8.39 7.88
C LYS A 20 2.39 7.75 9.17
N ASP A 21 1.62 6.80 9.70
CA ASP A 21 1.97 6.15 10.96
C ASP A 21 3.28 5.37 10.81
N PHE A 22 3.40 4.53 9.78
CA PHE A 22 4.62 3.77 9.58
C PHE A 22 5.83 4.67 9.31
N ALA A 23 5.67 5.70 8.48
CA ALA A 23 6.79 6.54 8.08
C ALA A 23 7.22 7.51 9.17
N LEU A 24 6.26 8.17 9.83
CA LEU A 24 6.56 9.30 10.72
C LEU A 24 6.61 8.90 12.18
N VAL A 25 5.93 7.85 12.58
CA VAL A 25 5.94 7.38 13.97
C VAL A 25 6.89 6.19 14.13
N GLU A 26 6.77 5.20 13.25
CA GLU A 26 7.57 3.98 13.33
C GLU A 26 8.93 4.10 12.64
N ASN A 27 9.16 5.18 11.92
CA ASN A 27 10.41 5.43 11.19
C ASN A 27 10.73 4.31 10.19
N ARG A 28 9.70 3.74 9.56
CA ARG A 28 9.84 2.70 8.55
C ARG A 28 9.80 3.32 7.15
N HIS A 29 10.52 2.74 6.22
CA HIS A 29 10.36 3.12 4.82
C HIS A 29 9.06 2.55 4.29
N VAL A 30 8.25 3.38 3.64
CA VAL A 30 6.93 2.99 3.13
C VAL A 30 6.87 3.28 1.64
N VAL A 31 6.38 2.31 0.87
CA VAL A 31 6.04 2.52 -0.53
C VAL A 31 4.52 2.68 -0.59
N ALA A 32 4.06 3.86 -0.96
CA ALA A 32 2.65 4.20 -1.02
C ALA A 32 2.18 4.10 -2.47
N VAL A 33 1.23 3.21 -2.72
CA VAL A 33 0.74 2.90 -4.08
C VAL A 33 -0.72 3.29 -4.21
N ASP A 34 -1.04 4.03 -5.25
CA ASP A 34 -2.43 4.36 -5.57
C ASP A 34 -2.54 4.62 -7.06
N ILE A 35 -3.74 4.47 -7.60
CA ILE A 35 -4.04 4.83 -8.97
C ILE A 35 -4.37 6.32 -9.09
N SER A 36 -4.67 6.97 -7.97
CA SER A 36 -5.03 8.38 -7.91
C SER A 36 -3.83 9.25 -7.56
N ARG A 37 -3.44 10.10 -8.50
CA ARG A 37 -2.37 11.09 -8.28
C ARG A 37 -2.74 12.01 -7.13
N GLU A 38 -4.02 12.38 -7.02
CA GLU A 38 -4.51 13.28 -5.97
C GLU A 38 -4.26 12.67 -4.58
N ASN A 39 -4.56 11.39 -4.42
CA ASN A 39 -4.31 10.72 -3.13
C ASN A 39 -2.83 10.71 -2.77
N LEU A 40 -1.97 10.47 -3.75
CA LEU A 40 -0.53 10.44 -3.50
C LEU A 40 0.03 11.82 -3.20
N ASP A 41 -0.46 12.84 -3.90
CA ASP A 41 0.00 14.22 -3.68
C ASP A 41 -0.41 14.75 -2.31
N ALA A 42 -1.44 14.18 -1.69
CA ALA A 42 -1.88 14.56 -0.36
C ALA A 42 -0.99 14.03 0.76
N LEU A 43 -0.10 13.08 0.44
CA LEU A 43 0.82 12.54 1.45
C LEU A 43 1.92 13.54 1.76
N PRO A 44 2.44 13.55 3.00
CA PRO A 44 3.54 14.46 3.34
C PRO A 44 4.82 14.06 2.62
N GLU A 45 5.66 15.05 2.34
CA GLU A 45 6.99 14.77 1.82
C GLU A 45 7.86 14.20 2.93
N SER A 46 8.55 13.12 2.64
CA SER A 46 9.42 12.46 3.61
C SER A 46 10.41 11.55 2.88
N ASP A 47 11.62 11.48 3.39
CA ASP A 47 12.62 10.53 2.87
C ASP A 47 12.18 9.09 3.06
N ARG A 48 11.19 8.85 3.93
CA ARG A 48 10.71 7.51 4.23
C ARG A 48 9.48 7.12 3.42
N ILE A 49 8.94 8.02 2.60
CA ILE A 49 7.75 7.74 1.79
C ILE A 49 8.13 7.81 0.32
N THR A 50 8.00 6.68 -0.37
CA THR A 50 8.14 6.59 -1.82
C THR A 50 6.75 6.40 -2.40
N VAL A 51 6.34 7.26 -3.33
CA VAL A 51 5.02 7.14 -3.95
C VAL A 51 5.13 6.43 -5.31
N ARG A 52 4.14 5.61 -5.62
CA ARG A 52 4.04 4.90 -6.89
C ARG A 52 2.62 5.04 -7.44
N LEU A 53 2.50 5.63 -8.63
CA LEU A 53 1.21 5.72 -9.31
C LEU A 53 1.05 4.46 -10.17
N GLU A 54 0.28 3.49 -9.67
CA GLU A 54 0.14 2.19 -10.32
C GLU A 54 -1.29 1.69 -10.21
N ASP A 55 -1.68 0.85 -11.17
CA ASP A 55 -2.98 0.19 -11.18
C ASP A 55 -2.79 -1.26 -10.76
N VAL A 56 -3.21 -1.59 -9.54
CA VAL A 56 -3.02 -2.94 -8.99
C VAL A 56 -3.92 -3.99 -9.66
N SER A 57 -4.89 -3.56 -10.46
CA SER A 57 -5.73 -4.52 -11.19
C SER A 57 -5.00 -5.11 -12.41
N GLN A 58 -3.89 -4.50 -12.83
CA GLN A 58 -3.15 -5.02 -13.98
C GLN A 58 -2.45 -6.34 -13.63
N PRO A 59 -2.43 -7.30 -14.57
CA PRO A 59 -1.81 -8.61 -14.32
C PRO A 59 -0.34 -8.47 -13.90
N GLY A 60 0.03 -9.18 -12.83
CA GLY A 60 1.39 -9.21 -12.34
C GLY A 60 1.84 -7.99 -11.58
N LYS A 61 1.03 -6.93 -11.52
CA LYS A 61 1.44 -5.68 -10.88
C LYS A 61 1.61 -5.84 -9.37
N VAL A 62 0.68 -6.53 -8.71
CA VAL A 62 0.78 -6.72 -7.25
C VAL A 62 2.05 -7.51 -6.92
N ALA A 63 2.31 -8.59 -7.63
CA ALA A 63 3.51 -9.40 -7.37
C ALA A 63 4.77 -8.58 -7.53
N GLU A 64 4.83 -7.74 -8.56
CA GLU A 64 5.97 -6.87 -8.80
C GLU A 64 6.17 -5.86 -7.66
N LEU A 65 5.07 -5.22 -7.25
CA LEU A 65 5.14 -4.16 -6.22
C LEU A 65 5.52 -4.69 -4.86
N VAL A 66 5.15 -5.92 -4.52
CA VAL A 66 5.35 -6.47 -3.18
C VAL A 66 6.56 -7.40 -3.09
N ALA A 67 7.29 -7.59 -4.18
CA ALA A 67 8.38 -8.58 -4.21
C ALA A 67 9.38 -8.43 -3.06
N ASP A 68 9.72 -7.19 -2.71
CA ASP A 68 10.70 -6.92 -1.66
C ASP A 68 10.07 -6.39 -0.37
N ALA A 69 8.74 -6.49 -0.24
CA ALA A 69 8.07 -5.94 0.92
C ALA A 69 8.29 -6.78 2.17
N ALA A 70 8.52 -6.11 3.30
CA ALA A 70 8.51 -6.77 4.60
C ALA A 70 7.09 -7.03 5.08
N LEU A 71 6.17 -6.12 4.72
CA LEU A 71 4.76 -6.20 5.09
C LEU A 71 3.95 -5.49 4.01
N VAL A 72 2.80 -6.02 3.67
CA VAL A 72 1.89 -5.40 2.70
C VAL A 72 0.58 -5.04 3.40
N ILE A 73 0.19 -3.78 3.28
CA ILE A 73 -1.10 -3.31 3.77
C ILE A 73 -2.03 -3.15 2.57
N CYS A 74 -3.14 -3.86 2.57
CA CYS A 74 -4.11 -3.77 1.49
C CYS A 74 -5.27 -2.88 1.92
N ALA A 75 -5.31 -1.65 1.40
CA ALA A 75 -6.31 -0.64 1.73
C ALA A 75 -7.02 -0.13 0.47
N VAL A 76 -7.09 -0.97 -0.56
CA VAL A 76 -7.84 -0.64 -1.78
C VAL A 76 -9.34 -0.75 -1.52
N PRO A 77 -10.18 -0.15 -2.38
CA PRO A 77 -11.63 -0.27 -2.24
C PRO A 77 -12.10 -1.70 -2.08
N GLY A 78 -13.16 -1.91 -1.28
CA GLY A 78 -13.63 -3.24 -0.89
C GLY A 78 -13.90 -4.18 -2.06
N PHE A 79 -14.47 -3.65 -3.15
CA PHE A 79 -14.76 -4.48 -4.33
C PHE A 79 -13.49 -4.96 -5.05
N MET A 80 -12.35 -4.29 -4.84
CA MET A 80 -11.05 -4.69 -5.38
C MET A 80 -10.22 -5.44 -4.36
N GLY A 81 -10.54 -5.26 -3.08
CA GLY A 81 -9.70 -5.74 -1.98
C GLY A 81 -9.52 -7.26 -1.98
N TYR A 82 -10.58 -7.99 -2.31
CA TYR A 82 -10.54 -9.44 -2.32
C TYR A 82 -9.54 -9.96 -3.36
N GLU A 83 -9.60 -9.44 -4.58
CA GLU A 83 -8.69 -9.87 -5.64
C GLU A 83 -7.25 -9.47 -5.32
N THR A 84 -7.07 -8.28 -4.79
CA THR A 84 -5.74 -7.79 -4.43
C THR A 84 -5.16 -8.64 -3.29
N LEU A 85 -5.96 -8.94 -2.28
CA LEU A 85 -5.54 -9.77 -1.16
C LEU A 85 -5.11 -11.16 -1.64
N ARG A 86 -5.87 -11.75 -2.54
CA ARG A 86 -5.53 -13.07 -3.09
C ARG A 86 -4.17 -13.04 -3.76
N LYS A 87 -3.88 -11.98 -4.53
CA LYS A 87 -2.58 -11.83 -5.20
C LYS A 87 -1.44 -11.69 -4.21
N ILE A 88 -1.66 -10.99 -3.10
CA ILE A 88 -0.65 -10.85 -2.04
C ILE A 88 -0.37 -12.20 -1.40
N ILE A 89 -1.40 -12.96 -1.11
CA ILE A 89 -1.27 -14.30 -0.53
C ILE A 89 -0.50 -15.21 -1.49
N GLU A 90 -0.84 -15.17 -2.77
CA GLU A 90 -0.15 -15.95 -3.79
C GLU A 90 1.33 -15.60 -3.89
N ALA A 91 1.67 -14.34 -3.61
CA ALA A 91 3.05 -13.89 -3.60
C ALA A 91 3.81 -14.28 -2.31
N GLY A 92 3.12 -14.89 -1.35
CA GLY A 92 3.74 -15.38 -0.13
C GLY A 92 4.16 -14.28 0.84
N LYS A 93 3.46 -13.14 0.85
CA LYS A 93 3.84 -12.01 1.67
C LYS A 93 2.98 -11.88 2.92
N ASP A 94 3.60 -11.44 4.02
CA ASP A 94 2.86 -11.01 5.20
C ASP A 94 2.02 -9.80 4.85
N HIS A 95 0.79 -9.79 5.30
CA HIS A 95 -0.17 -8.77 4.86
C HIS A 95 -1.16 -8.41 5.96
N MET A 96 -1.81 -7.27 5.76
CA MET A 96 -2.88 -6.79 6.62
C MET A 96 -3.94 -6.13 5.75
N MET A 97 -5.21 -6.33 6.09
CA MET A 97 -6.32 -5.68 5.38
C MET A 97 -6.80 -4.45 6.13
N ALA A 98 -7.15 -3.43 5.37
CA ALA A 98 -7.83 -2.25 5.91
C ALA A 98 -8.99 -1.90 4.97
N PHE A 99 -10.06 -1.33 5.52
CA PHE A 99 -11.24 -0.98 4.73
C PHE A 99 -11.31 0.52 4.54
N GLU A 100 -11.54 0.94 3.29
CA GLU A 100 -11.77 2.33 2.97
C GLU A 100 -13.26 2.66 3.16
N PRO A 101 -13.60 3.66 3.99
CA PRO A 101 -15.01 3.97 4.24
C PRO A 101 -15.76 4.46 3.01
N SER A 102 -15.07 4.95 2.00
CA SER A 102 -15.70 5.44 0.78
C SER A 102 -16.40 4.36 -0.03
N GLU A 103 -16.29 3.12 0.38
CA GLU A 103 -16.90 2.00 -0.31
C GLU A 103 -18.43 1.98 -0.21
N PHE A 104 -18.99 2.71 0.71
CA PHE A 104 -20.40 2.60 1.03
C PHE A 104 -21.17 3.86 0.76
#